data_96bd367ba05699490188ff9f56f2ce99
#
_entry.id   96bd367ba05699490188ff9f56f2ce99
#
_cell.length_a   1.000
_cell.length_b   1.000
_cell.length_c   1.000
_cell.angle_alpha   90.00
_cell.angle_beta   90.00
_cell.angle_gamma   90.00
#
_symmetry.space_group_name_H-M   'P 1'
#
loop_
_entity.id
_entity.type
_entity.pdbx_description
1 polymer ?
#
loop_
_entity_poly.entity_id
_entity_poly.type
_entity_poly.pdbx_seq_one_letter_code
_entity_poly.pdbx_strand_id
1 'polypeptide(L)'
;MGFGFVEIGTVTPRPQPGNPKPRLFRLPEAEAIINRMGFNNLGVDHLLARVQAAKYRGVLGINIGKNFDTPVERAVDDYLICLGKVYNHASYVTVNVSSPNTPGLRTLQFGDSLKQLLEALAERREQLVNEYGKRVPLAIKIAPDMSDEETALVAATLLESGMDAVIATNTTLSREGVEGLPHADEAGGLSGAPVLAKSTHTVKILAGELAGKMPIIAAGGITEGRHAAEKIAAGASLVQIYSGFIYKGPALIREAVDAIAALPGR
;
A
#
# COMPACT_ATOMS: atom_id res chain seq x y z
N MET A 1 -9.26 19.00 -2.96
CA MET A 1 -9.90 18.12 -1.96
C MET A 1 -9.12 18.08 -0.63
N GLY A 2 -7.91 18.62 -0.54
CA GLY A 2 -7.16 18.71 0.71
C GLY A 2 -6.22 17.55 1.03
N PHE A 3 -6.03 16.61 0.11
CA PHE A 3 -4.99 15.59 0.25
C PHE A 3 -3.58 16.21 0.20
N GLY A 4 -2.70 15.81 1.11
CA GLY A 4 -1.28 16.19 1.08
C GLY A 4 -0.48 15.44 0.03
N PHE A 5 -0.91 14.22 -0.33
CA PHE A 5 -0.32 13.38 -1.37
C PHE A 5 -1.37 12.45 -1.99
N VAL A 6 -1.08 11.95 -3.18
CA VAL A 6 -1.92 10.97 -3.90
C VAL A 6 -1.06 9.81 -4.34
N GLU A 7 -1.56 8.58 -4.15
CA GLU A 7 -0.93 7.37 -4.69
C GLU A 7 -1.82 6.77 -5.76
N ILE A 8 -1.24 6.48 -6.94
CA ILE A 8 -1.92 5.85 -8.07
C ILE A 8 -1.34 4.46 -8.33
N GLY A 9 -2.11 3.59 -8.94
CA GLY A 9 -1.75 2.19 -9.21
C GLY A 9 -2.70 1.24 -8.49
N THR A 10 -2.35 -0.03 -8.35
CA THR A 10 -1.09 -0.69 -8.71
C THR A 10 -0.99 -0.84 -10.22
N VAL A 11 0.17 -0.53 -10.75
CA VAL A 11 0.49 -0.73 -12.16
C VAL A 11 1.47 -1.89 -12.33
N THR A 12 1.38 -2.60 -13.45
CA THR A 12 2.27 -3.70 -13.82
C THR A 12 3.02 -3.37 -15.12
N PRO A 13 4.12 -4.04 -15.45
CA PRO A 13 4.87 -3.77 -16.69
C PRO A 13 3.99 -3.82 -17.93
N ARG A 14 3.21 -4.88 -18.06
CA ARG A 14 2.29 -5.10 -19.19
C ARG A 14 0.84 -4.82 -18.78
N PRO A 15 -0.04 -4.46 -19.73
CA PRO A 15 -1.49 -4.43 -19.49
C PRO A 15 -2.01 -5.78 -19.02
N GLN A 16 -3.01 -5.75 -18.14
CA GLN A 16 -3.76 -6.95 -17.76
C GLN A 16 -5.20 -6.61 -17.39
N PRO A 17 -6.17 -7.50 -17.71
CA PRO A 17 -7.59 -7.23 -17.47
C PRO A 17 -7.99 -7.32 -15.99
N GLY A 18 -7.16 -7.95 -15.17
CA GLY A 18 -7.51 -8.35 -13.80
C GLY A 18 -8.46 -9.53 -13.78
N ASN A 19 -9.02 -9.82 -12.61
CA ASN A 19 -9.95 -10.93 -12.41
C ASN A 19 -11.30 -10.70 -13.11
N PRO A 20 -12.06 -11.76 -13.47
CA PRO A 20 -13.41 -11.65 -14.01
C PRO A 20 -14.34 -10.85 -13.11
N LYS A 21 -15.30 -10.16 -13.72
CA LYS A 21 -16.38 -9.46 -12.99
C LYS A 21 -17.53 -10.44 -12.66
N PRO A 22 -18.26 -10.23 -11.52
CA PRO A 22 -18.09 -9.17 -10.52
C PRO A 22 -16.85 -9.38 -9.66
N ARG A 23 -16.17 -8.31 -9.29
CA ARG A 23 -14.91 -8.36 -8.55
C ARG A 23 -14.76 -7.27 -7.48
N LEU A 24 -15.84 -6.55 -7.18
CA LEU A 24 -15.93 -5.58 -6.11
C LEU A 24 -17.33 -5.68 -5.49
N PHE A 25 -17.38 -5.84 -4.18
CA PHE A 25 -18.60 -6.05 -3.41
C PHE A 25 -18.61 -5.08 -2.24
N ARG A 26 -19.65 -4.27 -2.14
CA ARG A 26 -19.84 -3.35 -1.02
C ARG A 26 -20.64 -4.05 0.08
N LEU A 27 -20.23 -3.82 1.32
CA LEU A 27 -20.93 -4.24 2.53
C LEU A 27 -21.26 -2.97 3.34
N PRO A 28 -22.36 -2.28 2.98
CA PRO A 28 -22.65 -0.97 3.52
C PRO A 28 -22.83 -0.95 5.04
N GLU A 29 -23.43 -1.99 5.61
CA GLU A 29 -23.68 -2.13 7.05
C GLU A 29 -22.38 -2.13 7.87
N ALA A 30 -21.28 -2.59 7.28
CA ALA A 30 -19.96 -2.63 7.89
C ALA A 30 -19.02 -1.53 7.36
N GLU A 31 -19.50 -0.61 6.52
CA GLU A 31 -18.66 0.35 5.80
C GLU A 31 -17.41 -0.32 5.16
N ALA A 32 -17.63 -1.48 4.55
CA ALA A 32 -16.58 -2.37 4.06
C ALA A 32 -16.71 -2.68 2.57
N ILE A 33 -15.61 -3.10 1.98
CA ILE A 33 -15.54 -3.54 0.58
C ILE A 33 -14.71 -4.82 0.51
N ILE A 34 -15.23 -5.85 -0.16
CA ILE A 34 -14.43 -6.99 -0.61
C ILE A 34 -14.10 -6.78 -2.08
N ASN A 35 -12.83 -6.91 -2.45
CA ASN A 35 -12.40 -6.82 -3.83
C ASN A 35 -11.41 -7.92 -4.21
N ARG A 36 -11.50 -8.32 -5.48
CA ARG A 36 -10.57 -9.20 -6.17
C ARG A 36 -10.17 -8.58 -7.53
N MET A 37 -9.75 -7.32 -7.52
CA MET A 37 -9.47 -6.56 -8.74
C MET A 37 -8.39 -7.21 -9.62
N GLY A 38 -7.34 -7.80 -9.01
CA GLY A 38 -6.27 -8.49 -9.74
C GLY A 38 -5.38 -7.54 -10.55
N PHE A 39 -5.17 -6.32 -10.05
CA PHE A 39 -4.35 -5.29 -10.69
C PHE A 39 -4.75 -5.00 -12.14
N ASN A 40 -6.04 -4.83 -12.41
CA ASN A 40 -6.49 -4.43 -13.75
C ASN A 40 -5.91 -3.07 -14.13
N ASN A 41 -5.10 -3.04 -15.19
CA ASN A 41 -4.44 -1.82 -15.64
C ASN A 41 -4.01 -1.92 -17.12
N LEU A 42 -3.66 -0.79 -17.72
CA LEU A 42 -3.23 -0.69 -19.11
C LEU A 42 -1.70 -0.67 -19.28
N GLY A 43 -0.97 -1.10 -18.25
CA GLY A 43 0.50 -1.14 -18.24
C GLY A 43 1.15 0.17 -17.87
N VAL A 44 2.43 0.07 -17.49
CA VAL A 44 3.21 1.20 -16.96
C VAL A 44 3.40 2.32 -17.99
N ASP A 45 3.54 2.01 -19.27
CA ASP A 45 3.72 3.02 -20.31
C ASP A 45 2.47 3.89 -20.48
N HIS A 46 1.28 3.26 -20.43
CA HIS A 46 0.01 4.00 -20.43
C HIS A 46 -0.11 4.90 -19.20
N LEU A 47 0.21 4.38 -18.01
CA LEU A 47 0.17 5.16 -16.78
C LEU A 47 1.07 6.40 -16.90
N LEU A 48 2.29 6.25 -17.39
CA LEU A 48 3.23 7.36 -17.54
C LEU A 48 2.74 8.42 -18.52
N ALA A 49 2.17 8.02 -19.65
CA ALA A 49 1.56 8.96 -20.60
C ALA A 49 0.44 9.78 -19.92
N ARG A 50 -0.36 9.16 -19.05
CA ARG A 50 -1.42 9.86 -18.28
C ARG A 50 -0.86 10.77 -17.20
N VAL A 51 0.19 10.36 -16.48
CA VAL A 51 0.88 11.19 -15.47
C VAL A 51 1.45 12.45 -16.10
N GLN A 52 2.15 12.31 -17.23
CA GLN A 52 2.72 13.44 -17.96
C GLN A 52 1.64 14.41 -18.46
N ALA A 53 0.55 13.87 -19.03
CA ALA A 53 -0.58 14.68 -19.53
C ALA A 53 -1.32 15.42 -18.38
N ALA A 54 -1.41 14.83 -17.20
CA ALA A 54 -2.13 15.40 -16.05
C ALA A 54 -1.47 16.65 -15.47
N LYS A 55 -0.14 16.85 -15.68
CA LYS A 55 0.64 17.98 -15.15
C LYS A 55 0.41 18.20 -13.64
N TYR A 56 0.22 17.11 -12.88
CA TYR A 56 0.01 17.17 -11.45
C TYR A 56 1.26 17.72 -10.74
N ARG A 57 1.07 18.68 -9.83
CA ARG A 57 2.17 19.37 -9.14
C ARG A 57 2.32 19.00 -7.67
N GLY A 58 1.43 18.16 -7.15
CA GLY A 58 1.48 17.67 -5.77
C GLY A 58 2.43 16.48 -5.60
N VAL A 59 2.51 15.96 -4.39
CA VAL A 59 3.27 14.74 -4.07
C VAL A 59 2.55 13.53 -4.66
N LEU A 60 3.21 12.85 -5.61
CA LEU A 60 2.67 11.70 -6.33
C LEU A 60 3.42 10.43 -5.98
N GLY A 61 2.73 9.48 -5.33
CA GLY A 61 3.17 8.11 -5.19
C GLY A 61 2.74 7.25 -6.38
N ILE A 62 3.61 6.38 -6.85
CA ILE A 62 3.27 5.38 -7.87
C ILE A 62 3.48 3.98 -7.29
N ASN A 63 2.38 3.22 -7.23
CA ASN A 63 2.35 1.87 -6.68
C ASN A 63 2.59 0.87 -7.82
N ILE A 64 3.61 0.04 -7.68
CA ILE A 64 4.04 -0.94 -8.68
C ILE A 64 3.84 -2.37 -8.18
N GLY A 65 3.58 -3.29 -9.10
CA GLY A 65 3.37 -4.69 -8.79
C GLY A 65 3.72 -5.62 -9.95
N LYS A 66 3.66 -6.91 -9.64
CA LYS A 66 3.94 -8.01 -10.57
C LYS A 66 2.72 -8.28 -11.47
N ASN A 67 2.92 -8.57 -12.75
CA ASN A 67 1.88 -9.14 -13.62
C ASN A 67 1.38 -10.49 -13.09
N PHE A 68 0.13 -10.80 -13.40
CA PHE A 68 -0.52 -12.03 -12.96
C PHE A 68 0.20 -13.29 -13.48
N ASP A 69 0.61 -13.26 -14.75
CA ASP A 69 1.23 -14.37 -15.48
C ASP A 69 2.75 -14.46 -15.29
N THR A 70 3.38 -13.50 -14.59
CA THR A 70 4.79 -13.60 -14.23
C THR A 70 4.96 -14.58 -13.05
N PRO A 71 5.77 -15.63 -13.17
CA PRO A 71 6.07 -16.53 -12.05
C PRO A 71 6.63 -15.77 -10.83
N VAL A 72 6.40 -16.27 -9.62
CA VAL A 72 6.86 -15.61 -8.40
C VAL A 72 8.38 -15.50 -8.35
N GLU A 73 9.07 -16.49 -8.85
CA GLU A 73 10.55 -16.56 -8.95
C GLU A 73 11.13 -15.47 -9.87
N ARG A 74 10.30 -14.90 -10.74
CA ARG A 74 10.65 -13.80 -11.65
C ARG A 74 9.97 -12.49 -11.29
N ALA A 75 9.35 -12.42 -10.14
CA ALA A 75 8.64 -11.22 -9.69
C ALA A 75 9.55 -9.98 -9.68
N VAL A 76 10.80 -10.14 -9.30
CA VAL A 76 11.81 -9.06 -9.26
C VAL A 76 11.90 -8.33 -10.60
N ASP A 77 11.90 -9.07 -11.73
CA ASP A 77 11.99 -8.47 -13.07
C ASP A 77 10.89 -7.42 -13.29
N ASP A 78 9.64 -7.73 -12.92
CA ASP A 78 8.50 -6.85 -13.11
C ASP A 78 8.61 -5.57 -12.24
N TYR A 79 9.08 -5.72 -10.99
CA TYR A 79 9.30 -4.56 -10.12
C TYR A 79 10.42 -3.66 -10.66
N LEU A 80 11.53 -4.23 -11.14
CA LEU A 80 12.64 -3.46 -11.70
C LEU A 80 12.26 -2.73 -12.98
N ILE A 81 11.47 -3.37 -13.87
CA ILE A 81 10.92 -2.74 -15.09
C ILE A 81 10.05 -1.54 -14.71
N CYS A 82 9.09 -1.74 -13.79
CA CYS A 82 8.23 -0.65 -13.35
C CYS A 82 9.03 0.46 -12.66
N LEU A 83 9.91 0.11 -11.71
CA LEU A 83 10.74 1.09 -10.99
C LEU A 83 11.53 1.97 -11.96
N GLY A 84 12.24 1.36 -12.92
CA GLY A 84 13.02 2.10 -13.91
C GLY A 84 12.19 3.11 -14.70
N LYS A 85 10.96 2.72 -15.08
CA LYS A 85 10.07 3.58 -15.86
C LYS A 85 9.43 4.70 -15.05
N VAL A 86 8.95 4.41 -13.81
CA VAL A 86 8.21 5.40 -13.00
C VAL A 86 9.12 6.36 -12.23
N TYR A 87 10.39 6.01 -12.02
CA TYR A 87 11.30 6.66 -11.11
C TYR A 87 11.34 8.19 -11.26
N ASN A 88 11.54 8.65 -12.49
CA ASN A 88 11.66 10.10 -12.74
C ASN A 88 10.33 10.87 -12.62
N HIS A 89 9.21 10.19 -12.55
CA HIS A 89 7.86 10.76 -12.53
C HIS A 89 7.19 10.70 -11.15
N ALA A 90 7.77 9.96 -10.22
CA ALA A 90 7.24 9.76 -8.88
C ALA A 90 7.93 10.66 -7.84
N SER A 91 7.18 11.07 -6.82
CA SER A 91 7.73 11.62 -5.58
C SER A 91 8.18 10.52 -4.62
N TYR A 92 7.53 9.38 -4.65
CA TYR A 92 7.92 8.12 -4.03
C TYR A 92 7.34 6.94 -4.81
N VAL A 93 7.92 5.76 -4.68
CA VAL A 93 7.42 4.53 -5.31
C VAL A 93 7.01 3.55 -4.23
N THR A 94 5.80 3.00 -4.36
CA THR A 94 5.30 1.92 -3.50
C THR A 94 5.48 0.57 -4.17
N VAL A 95 6.19 -0.34 -3.51
CA VAL A 95 6.37 -1.73 -3.93
C VAL A 95 5.30 -2.57 -3.24
N ASN A 96 4.32 -3.05 -4.00
CA ASN A 96 3.18 -3.79 -3.48
C ASN A 96 3.45 -5.29 -3.50
N VAL A 97 3.84 -5.84 -2.35
CA VAL A 97 4.10 -7.29 -2.16
C VAL A 97 2.95 -8.01 -1.42
N SER A 98 1.81 -7.33 -1.22
CA SER A 98 0.82 -7.77 -0.23
C SER A 98 -0.60 -8.00 -0.77
N SER A 99 -0.84 -7.86 -2.08
CA SER A 99 -2.16 -8.12 -2.63
C SER A 99 -2.56 -9.60 -2.47
N PRO A 100 -3.75 -9.90 -1.92
CA PRO A 100 -4.25 -11.26 -1.85
C PRO A 100 -4.79 -11.76 -3.21
N ASN A 101 -4.90 -10.88 -4.18
CA ASN A 101 -5.57 -11.13 -5.46
C ASN A 101 -4.60 -11.49 -6.61
N THR A 102 -3.32 -11.65 -6.30
CA THR A 102 -2.27 -12.09 -7.23
C THR A 102 -1.63 -13.35 -6.66
N PRO A 103 -1.67 -14.48 -7.36
CA PRO A 103 -1.15 -15.75 -6.86
C PRO A 103 0.30 -15.65 -6.38
N GLY A 104 0.57 -16.19 -5.21
CA GLY A 104 1.90 -16.26 -4.60
C GLY A 104 2.53 -14.91 -4.20
N LEU A 105 1.88 -13.77 -4.46
CA LEU A 105 2.50 -12.48 -4.22
C LEU A 105 2.91 -12.26 -2.75
N ARG A 106 2.08 -12.72 -1.82
CA ARG A 106 2.32 -12.56 -0.38
C ARG A 106 3.52 -13.35 0.13
N THR A 107 3.98 -14.38 -0.59
CA THR A 107 5.21 -15.10 -0.21
C THR A 107 6.46 -14.22 -0.34
N LEU A 108 6.40 -13.16 -1.17
CA LEU A 108 7.48 -12.19 -1.30
C LEU A 108 7.68 -11.31 -0.05
N GLN A 109 6.79 -11.38 0.95
CA GLN A 109 6.92 -10.61 2.19
C GLN A 109 7.87 -11.24 3.20
N PHE A 110 8.35 -12.47 2.95
CA PHE A 110 9.04 -13.26 3.96
C PHE A 110 10.39 -13.79 3.49
N GLY A 111 11.31 -13.94 4.45
CA GLY A 111 12.57 -14.66 4.30
C GLY A 111 13.43 -14.16 3.14
N ASP A 112 14.09 -15.10 2.49
CA ASP A 112 15.03 -14.82 1.39
C ASP A 112 14.37 -14.15 0.19
N SER A 113 13.09 -14.43 -0.06
CA SER A 113 12.35 -13.80 -1.18
C SER A 113 12.18 -12.30 -0.99
N LEU A 114 11.86 -11.85 0.24
CA LEU A 114 11.80 -10.43 0.56
C LEU A 114 13.18 -9.80 0.42
N LYS A 115 14.19 -10.40 1.04
CA LYS A 115 15.57 -9.89 1.03
C LYS A 115 16.10 -9.70 -0.38
N GLN A 116 16.00 -10.72 -1.24
CA GLN A 116 16.43 -10.66 -2.63
C GLN A 116 15.71 -9.55 -3.42
N LEU A 117 14.40 -9.40 -3.23
CA LEU A 117 13.65 -8.32 -3.87
C LEU A 117 14.16 -6.94 -3.42
N LEU A 118 14.35 -6.75 -2.12
CA LEU A 118 14.78 -5.46 -1.56
C LEU A 118 16.21 -5.11 -1.97
N GLU A 119 17.13 -6.08 -2.00
CA GLU A 119 18.50 -5.89 -2.49
C GLU A 119 18.52 -5.46 -3.96
N ALA A 120 17.74 -6.13 -4.82
CA ALA A 120 17.62 -5.77 -6.23
C ALA A 120 17.02 -4.37 -6.44
N LEU A 121 16.02 -4.01 -5.65
CA LEU A 121 15.41 -2.68 -5.67
C LEU A 121 16.38 -1.60 -5.19
N ALA A 122 17.16 -1.86 -4.14
CA ALA A 122 18.17 -0.94 -3.62
C ALA A 122 19.27 -0.70 -4.66
N GLU A 123 19.80 -1.76 -5.27
CA GLU A 123 20.79 -1.66 -6.34
C GLU A 123 20.25 -0.86 -7.53
N ARG A 124 19.04 -1.19 -8.00
CA ARG A 124 18.42 -0.47 -9.11
C ARG A 124 18.20 1.01 -8.79
N ARG A 125 17.79 1.32 -7.58
CA ARG A 125 17.63 2.71 -7.12
C ARG A 125 18.93 3.48 -7.21
N GLU A 126 20.07 2.91 -6.77
CA GLU A 126 21.36 3.60 -6.85
C GLU A 126 21.77 3.88 -8.32
N GLN A 127 21.51 2.95 -9.25
CA GLN A 127 21.70 3.19 -10.68
C GLN A 127 20.85 4.37 -11.16
N LEU A 128 19.57 4.42 -10.75
CA LEU A 128 18.64 5.49 -11.13
C LEU A 128 18.98 6.84 -10.47
N VAL A 129 19.54 6.84 -9.25
CA VAL A 129 20.08 8.05 -8.62
C VAL A 129 21.19 8.63 -9.48
N ASN A 130 22.11 7.79 -9.96
CA ASN A 130 23.20 8.22 -10.83
C ASN A 130 22.70 8.74 -12.19
N GLU A 131 21.65 8.10 -12.74
CA GLU A 131 21.05 8.46 -14.03
C GLU A 131 20.29 9.81 -13.96
N TYR A 132 19.48 10.01 -12.90
CA TYR A 132 18.55 11.14 -12.80
C TYR A 132 19.00 12.25 -11.83
N GLY A 133 20.05 12.04 -11.07
CA GLY A 133 20.55 13.03 -10.10
C GLY A 133 19.61 13.27 -8.91
N LYS A 134 18.67 12.38 -8.65
CA LYS A 134 17.72 12.51 -7.53
C LYS A 134 17.44 11.16 -6.87
N ARG A 135 17.25 11.15 -5.54
CA ARG A 135 16.83 9.98 -4.79
C ARG A 135 15.30 10.00 -4.63
N VAL A 136 14.62 8.97 -5.15
CA VAL A 136 13.18 8.77 -4.98
C VAL A 136 12.98 7.70 -3.89
N PRO A 137 12.23 8.00 -2.80
CA PRO A 137 11.97 7.05 -1.73
C PRO A 137 11.21 5.81 -2.20
N LEU A 138 11.56 4.65 -1.64
CA LEU A 138 10.87 3.37 -1.84
C LEU A 138 10.12 2.98 -0.57
N ALA A 139 8.81 2.79 -0.69
CA ALA A 139 7.93 2.33 0.37
C ALA A 139 7.45 0.91 0.10
N ILE A 140 7.52 0.02 1.07
CA ILE A 140 7.05 -1.37 0.94
C ILE A 140 5.68 -1.51 1.56
N LYS A 141 4.69 -1.97 0.77
CA LYS A 141 3.30 -2.15 1.23
C LYS A 141 3.03 -3.58 1.64
N ILE A 142 2.74 -3.78 2.94
CA ILE A 142 2.59 -5.08 3.57
C ILE A 142 1.13 -5.44 3.87
N ALA A 143 0.87 -6.74 4.08
CA ALA A 143 -0.44 -7.25 4.47
C ALA A 143 -0.67 -7.12 5.99
N PRO A 144 -1.94 -7.10 6.45
CA PRO A 144 -2.26 -7.15 7.87
C PRO A 144 -2.31 -8.58 8.44
N ASP A 145 -2.24 -9.60 7.58
CA ASP A 145 -2.45 -11.00 7.97
C ASP A 145 -1.11 -11.69 8.26
N MET A 146 -0.35 -11.10 9.17
CA MET A 146 0.94 -11.59 9.68
C MET A 146 0.88 -11.69 11.20
N SER A 147 1.69 -12.58 11.80
CA SER A 147 1.90 -12.58 13.25
C SER A 147 2.73 -11.38 13.68
N ASP A 148 2.80 -11.14 14.98
CA ASP A 148 3.63 -10.06 15.54
C ASP A 148 5.11 -10.31 15.25
N GLU A 149 5.57 -11.57 15.36
CA GLU A 149 6.94 -11.99 15.06
C GLU A 149 7.26 -11.82 13.56
N GLU A 150 6.33 -12.21 12.67
CA GLU A 150 6.50 -12.01 11.24
C GLU A 150 6.58 -10.52 10.89
N THR A 151 5.75 -9.68 11.53
CA THR A 151 5.76 -8.23 11.35
C THR A 151 7.08 -7.61 11.83
N ALA A 152 7.60 -8.05 12.99
CA ALA A 152 8.89 -7.63 13.51
C ALA A 152 10.05 -8.02 12.58
N LEU A 153 10.03 -9.25 12.06
CA LEU A 153 11.04 -9.71 11.10
C LEU A 153 11.03 -8.90 9.80
N VAL A 154 9.84 -8.59 9.28
CA VAL A 154 9.70 -7.71 8.12
C VAL A 154 10.28 -6.32 8.42
N ALA A 155 9.98 -5.74 9.57
CA ALA A 155 10.52 -4.43 9.96
C ALA A 155 12.06 -4.42 9.99
N ALA A 156 12.68 -5.44 10.59
CA ALA A 156 14.13 -5.60 10.61
C ALA A 156 14.72 -5.70 9.19
N THR A 157 14.13 -6.54 8.36
CA THR A 157 14.57 -6.73 6.96
C THR A 157 14.48 -5.44 6.15
N LEU A 158 13.43 -4.64 6.33
CA LEU A 158 13.27 -3.34 5.66
C LEU A 158 14.36 -2.34 6.07
N LEU A 159 14.70 -2.28 7.36
CA LEU A 159 15.78 -1.43 7.87
C LEU A 159 17.15 -1.85 7.31
N GLU A 160 17.46 -3.15 7.38
CA GLU A 160 18.72 -3.69 6.87
C GLU A 160 18.91 -3.46 5.37
N SER A 161 17.84 -3.51 4.60
CA SER A 161 17.86 -3.32 3.15
C SER A 161 17.80 -1.84 2.73
N GLY A 162 17.78 -0.90 3.67
CA GLY A 162 17.81 0.54 3.39
C GLY A 162 16.57 1.07 2.67
N MET A 163 15.39 0.46 2.92
CA MET A 163 14.12 1.00 2.43
C MET A 163 13.75 2.29 3.18
N ASP A 164 12.96 3.14 2.53
CA ASP A 164 12.72 4.50 3.03
C ASP A 164 11.40 4.64 3.81
N ALA A 165 10.45 3.72 3.61
CA ALA A 165 9.16 3.73 4.32
C ALA A 165 8.47 2.36 4.27
N VAL A 166 7.52 2.14 5.18
CA VAL A 166 6.58 1.02 5.13
C VAL A 166 5.13 1.52 5.08
N ILE A 167 4.29 0.89 4.26
CA ILE A 167 2.85 1.15 4.22
C ILE A 167 2.11 0.00 4.88
N ALA A 168 1.46 0.26 5.98
CA ALA A 168 0.69 -0.71 6.76
C ALA A 168 -0.77 -0.24 6.90
N THR A 169 -1.73 -0.92 6.24
CA THR A 169 -1.62 -2.20 5.57
C THR A 169 -2.41 -2.25 4.25
N ASN A 170 -2.25 -3.35 3.52
CA ASN A 170 -3.16 -3.76 2.46
C ASN A 170 -4.48 -4.31 3.08
N THR A 171 -5.33 -4.94 2.26
CA THR A 171 -6.58 -5.61 2.65
C THR A 171 -6.32 -6.92 3.39
N THR A 172 -7.30 -7.40 4.18
CA THR A 172 -7.23 -8.68 4.92
C THR A 172 -8.00 -9.80 4.22
N LEU A 173 -7.60 -11.04 4.48
CA LEU A 173 -8.38 -12.25 4.14
C LEU A 173 -9.36 -12.66 5.27
N SER A 174 -9.23 -12.08 6.47
CA SER A 174 -10.20 -12.25 7.55
C SER A 174 -11.58 -11.74 7.12
N ARG A 175 -12.61 -12.35 7.67
CA ARG A 175 -14.01 -11.91 7.53
C ARG A 175 -14.58 -11.41 8.84
N GLU A 176 -13.72 -11.24 9.84
CA GLU A 176 -14.12 -10.70 11.14
C GLU A 176 -14.83 -9.36 11.00
N GLY A 177 -16.00 -9.25 11.63
CA GLY A 177 -16.86 -8.06 11.62
C GLY A 177 -17.74 -7.92 10.36
N VAL A 178 -17.79 -8.93 9.49
CA VAL A 178 -18.71 -8.96 8.33
C VAL A 178 -19.47 -10.27 8.20
N GLU A 179 -19.33 -11.16 9.17
CA GLU A 179 -19.97 -12.48 9.16
C GLU A 179 -21.50 -12.35 9.01
N GLY A 180 -22.06 -13.14 8.10
CA GLY A 180 -23.51 -13.16 7.85
C GLY A 180 -24.04 -11.98 7.03
N LEU A 181 -23.21 -11.02 6.67
CA LEU A 181 -23.62 -9.94 5.76
C LEU A 181 -23.67 -10.45 4.31
N PRO A 182 -24.53 -9.86 3.46
CA PRO A 182 -24.53 -10.14 2.03
C PRO A 182 -23.11 -9.93 1.44
N HIS A 183 -22.65 -10.90 0.65
CA HIS A 183 -21.32 -10.92 0.03
C HIS A 183 -20.12 -11.14 0.99
N ALA A 184 -20.34 -11.42 2.27
CA ALA A 184 -19.23 -11.63 3.21
C ALA A 184 -18.31 -12.80 2.81
N ASP A 185 -18.86 -13.85 2.17
CA ASP A 185 -18.14 -15.04 1.74
C ASP A 185 -17.42 -14.90 0.38
N GLU A 186 -17.56 -13.74 -0.28
CA GLU A 186 -16.88 -13.50 -1.56
C GLU A 186 -15.35 -13.58 -1.41
N ALA A 187 -14.71 -14.21 -2.38
CA ALA A 187 -13.25 -14.26 -2.44
C ALA A 187 -12.67 -12.85 -2.69
N GLY A 188 -11.53 -12.57 -2.07
CA GLY A 188 -10.82 -11.29 -2.22
C GLY A 188 -10.39 -10.68 -0.90
N GLY A 189 -9.81 -9.49 -0.97
CA GLY A 189 -9.38 -8.73 0.19
C GLY A 189 -10.49 -7.86 0.76
N LEU A 190 -10.72 -7.94 2.07
CA LEU A 190 -11.63 -7.09 2.82
C LEU A 190 -10.93 -5.79 3.23
N SER A 191 -11.59 -4.65 3.01
CA SER A 191 -11.15 -3.30 3.40
C SER A 191 -12.30 -2.51 4.03
N GLY A 192 -12.02 -1.36 4.59
CA GLY A 192 -13.00 -0.54 5.30
C GLY A 192 -12.94 -0.70 6.81
N ALA A 193 -14.00 -0.32 7.53
CA ALA A 193 -14.00 -0.24 8.99
C ALA A 193 -13.52 -1.53 9.70
N PRO A 194 -13.86 -2.76 9.26
CA PRO A 194 -13.41 -3.98 9.93
C PRO A 194 -11.88 -4.16 10.01
N VAL A 195 -11.12 -3.50 9.12
CA VAL A 195 -9.65 -3.62 9.11
C VAL A 195 -8.98 -2.68 10.12
N LEU A 196 -9.71 -1.76 10.75
CA LEU A 196 -9.13 -0.71 11.60
C LEU A 196 -8.25 -1.28 12.71
N ALA A 197 -8.81 -2.15 13.54
CA ALA A 197 -8.12 -2.69 14.71
C ALA A 197 -6.85 -3.46 14.30
N LYS A 198 -6.98 -4.37 13.32
CA LYS A 198 -5.87 -5.19 12.84
C LYS A 198 -4.75 -4.36 12.23
N SER A 199 -5.10 -3.40 11.39
CA SER A 199 -4.09 -2.54 10.75
C SER A 199 -3.44 -1.57 11.75
N THR A 200 -4.17 -1.10 12.78
CA THR A 200 -3.60 -0.29 13.87
C THR A 200 -2.65 -1.11 14.73
N HIS A 201 -2.99 -2.38 14.99
CA HIS A 201 -2.09 -3.31 15.69
C HIS A 201 -0.77 -3.49 14.92
N THR A 202 -0.83 -3.78 13.62
CA THR A 202 0.37 -3.88 12.77
C THR A 202 1.22 -2.59 12.84
N VAL A 203 0.58 -1.41 12.80
CA VAL A 203 1.30 -0.12 12.94
C VAL A 203 2.02 -0.02 14.28
N LYS A 204 1.41 -0.45 15.41
CA LYS A 204 2.04 -0.44 16.73
C LYS A 204 3.27 -1.34 16.79
N ILE A 205 3.19 -2.56 16.25
CA ILE A 205 4.36 -3.46 16.19
C ILE A 205 5.48 -2.82 15.37
N LEU A 206 5.16 -2.34 14.17
CA LEU A 206 6.15 -1.65 13.32
C LEU A 206 6.77 -0.43 14.03
N ALA A 207 5.99 0.36 14.74
CA ALA A 207 6.49 1.53 15.45
C ALA A 207 7.50 1.16 16.56
N GLY A 208 7.24 0.07 17.29
CA GLY A 208 8.15 -0.48 18.27
C GLY A 208 9.47 -0.94 17.64
N GLU A 209 9.38 -1.76 16.60
CA GLU A 209 10.54 -2.35 15.93
C GLU A 209 11.38 -1.32 15.17
N LEU A 210 10.73 -0.42 14.46
CA LEU A 210 11.42 0.61 13.67
C LEU A 210 12.00 1.73 14.54
N ALA A 211 11.48 1.94 15.75
CA ALA A 211 11.95 2.92 16.72
C ALA A 211 12.25 4.31 16.13
N GLY A 212 11.39 4.78 15.24
CA GLY A 212 11.50 6.08 14.56
C GLY A 212 12.53 6.16 13.41
N LYS A 213 13.25 5.08 13.11
CA LYS A 213 14.28 5.05 12.05
C LYS A 213 13.68 5.03 10.64
N MET A 214 12.43 4.62 10.50
CA MET A 214 11.71 4.56 9.23
C MET A 214 10.27 5.05 9.42
N PRO A 215 9.77 5.96 8.57
CA PRO A 215 8.38 6.40 8.63
C PRO A 215 7.40 5.29 8.25
N ILE A 216 6.26 5.29 8.93
CA ILE A 216 5.13 4.40 8.66
C ILE A 216 4.00 5.21 8.02
N ILE A 217 3.51 4.77 6.87
CA ILE A 217 2.30 5.30 6.25
C ILE A 217 1.17 4.33 6.60
N ALA A 218 0.25 4.75 7.47
CA ALA A 218 -0.83 3.88 7.92
C ALA A 218 -2.02 3.90 6.97
N ALA A 219 -2.50 2.72 6.58
CA ALA A 219 -3.67 2.52 5.75
C ALA A 219 -4.57 1.41 6.33
N GLY A 220 -5.87 1.54 6.16
CA GLY A 220 -6.85 0.54 6.57
C GLY A 220 -7.76 0.99 7.72
N GLY A 221 -9.06 0.94 7.47
CA GLY A 221 -10.09 1.19 8.46
C GLY A 221 -10.40 2.64 8.79
N ILE A 222 -9.78 3.61 8.12
CA ILE A 222 -10.03 5.04 8.38
C ILE A 222 -11.35 5.44 7.73
N THR A 223 -12.42 5.53 8.55
CA THR A 223 -13.77 5.96 8.15
C THR A 223 -14.26 7.19 8.94
N GLU A 224 -13.48 7.64 9.92
CA GLU A 224 -13.72 8.85 10.73
C GLU A 224 -12.39 9.56 11.01
N GLY A 225 -12.42 10.84 11.33
CA GLY A 225 -11.22 11.61 11.67
C GLY A 225 -10.43 11.02 12.85
N ARG A 226 -11.13 10.55 13.90
CA ARG A 226 -10.48 9.91 15.07
C ARG A 226 -9.64 8.68 14.70
N HIS A 227 -10.03 7.92 13.66
CA HIS A 227 -9.27 6.76 13.21
C HIS A 227 -7.91 7.18 12.62
N ALA A 228 -7.86 8.32 11.93
CA ALA A 228 -6.60 8.88 11.45
C ALA A 228 -5.70 9.32 12.62
N ALA A 229 -6.26 10.00 13.61
CA ALA A 229 -5.53 10.37 14.83
C ALA A 229 -5.02 9.15 15.60
N GLU A 230 -5.83 8.08 15.70
CA GLU A 230 -5.43 6.81 16.32
C GLU A 230 -4.22 6.16 15.62
N LYS A 231 -4.19 6.19 14.28
CA LYS A 231 -3.03 5.69 13.50
C LYS A 231 -1.76 6.47 13.82
N ILE A 232 -1.86 7.79 13.89
CA ILE A 232 -0.74 8.65 14.25
C ILE A 232 -0.28 8.38 15.69
N ALA A 233 -1.22 8.27 16.64
CA ALA A 233 -0.92 7.93 18.03
C ALA A 233 -0.28 6.53 18.17
N ALA A 234 -0.60 5.62 17.26
CA ALA A 234 0.01 4.29 17.18
C ALA A 234 1.46 4.30 16.63
N GLY A 235 1.97 5.45 16.17
CA GLY A 235 3.33 5.62 15.68
C GLY A 235 3.46 5.85 14.17
N ALA A 236 2.33 6.01 13.44
CA ALA A 236 2.39 6.36 12.03
C ALA A 236 2.85 7.81 11.82
N SER A 237 3.59 8.04 10.74
CA SER A 237 4.00 9.39 10.29
C SER A 237 2.95 10.04 9.37
N LEU A 238 2.29 9.23 8.55
CA LEU A 238 1.29 9.63 7.57
C LEU A 238 0.13 8.62 7.55
N VAL A 239 -1.02 9.03 6.98
CA VAL A 239 -2.17 8.16 6.77
C VAL A 239 -2.61 8.14 5.31
N GLN A 240 -3.11 6.99 4.84
CA GLN A 240 -3.76 6.81 3.55
C GLN A 240 -5.22 6.40 3.73
N ILE A 241 -6.12 6.96 2.93
CA ILE A 241 -7.55 6.68 2.94
C ILE A 241 -7.95 6.13 1.58
N TYR A 242 -8.72 5.02 1.56
CA TYR A 242 -9.30 4.45 0.34
C TYR A 242 -10.80 4.17 0.53
N SER A 243 -11.17 3.08 1.20
CA SER A 243 -12.57 2.67 1.36
C SER A 243 -13.41 3.68 2.13
N GLY A 244 -12.85 4.31 3.17
CA GLY A 244 -13.51 5.38 3.91
C GLY A 244 -13.90 6.55 3.02
N PHE A 245 -13.07 6.93 2.05
CA PHE A 245 -13.40 7.97 1.10
C PHE A 245 -14.58 7.61 0.19
N ILE A 246 -14.74 6.32 -0.17
CA ILE A 246 -15.87 5.83 -0.97
C ILE A 246 -17.20 5.98 -0.21
N TYR A 247 -17.17 5.80 1.13
CA TYR A 247 -18.37 5.91 1.98
C TYR A 247 -18.67 7.33 2.45
N LYS A 248 -17.62 8.07 2.87
CA LYS A 248 -17.76 9.39 3.53
C LYS A 248 -17.48 10.58 2.60
N GLY A 249 -16.84 10.31 1.44
CA GLY A 249 -16.48 11.37 0.50
C GLY A 249 -15.41 12.34 1.02
N PRO A 250 -15.32 13.54 0.41
CA PRO A 250 -14.27 14.51 0.72
C PRO A 250 -14.28 15.07 2.16
N ALA A 251 -15.38 15.03 2.87
CA ALA A 251 -15.48 15.49 4.26
C ALA A 251 -14.49 14.76 5.17
N LEU A 252 -14.31 13.45 4.95
CA LEU A 252 -13.39 12.62 5.74
C LEU A 252 -11.94 13.14 5.70
N ILE A 253 -11.51 13.76 4.61
CA ILE A 253 -10.15 14.29 4.50
C ILE A 253 -9.96 15.42 5.51
N ARG A 254 -10.93 16.34 5.58
CA ARG A 254 -10.88 17.46 6.53
C ARG A 254 -10.97 16.98 7.97
N GLU A 255 -11.89 16.07 8.25
CA GLU A 255 -12.02 15.45 9.57
C GLU A 255 -10.71 14.79 10.02
N ALA A 256 -10.03 14.05 9.13
CA ALA A 256 -8.75 13.41 9.41
C ALA A 256 -7.66 14.43 9.71
N VAL A 257 -7.56 15.50 8.91
CA VAL A 257 -6.57 16.58 9.10
C VAL A 257 -6.79 17.28 10.43
N ASP A 258 -8.06 17.67 10.74
CA ASP A 258 -8.40 18.39 11.96
C ASP A 258 -8.17 17.52 13.21
N ALA A 259 -8.52 16.22 13.15
CA ALA A 259 -8.27 15.28 14.24
C ALA A 259 -6.77 15.04 14.50
N ILE A 260 -5.94 14.95 13.44
CA ILE A 260 -4.49 14.81 13.57
C ILE A 260 -3.89 16.11 14.16
N ALA A 261 -4.33 17.28 13.68
CA ALA A 261 -3.84 18.56 14.17
C ALA A 261 -4.17 18.82 15.66
N ALA A 262 -5.24 18.18 16.17
CA ALA A 262 -5.63 18.28 17.58
C ALA A 262 -4.81 17.38 18.52
N LEU A 263 -3.91 16.53 18.00
CA LEU A 263 -3.06 15.68 18.85
C LEU A 263 -2.03 16.51 19.61
N PRO A 264 -1.79 16.20 20.92
CA PRO A 264 -0.79 16.90 21.72
C PRO A 264 0.61 16.81 21.09
N GLY A 265 1.32 17.92 21.02
CA GLY A 265 2.72 17.98 20.55
C GLY A 265 2.90 18.03 19.04
N ARG A 266 1.84 18.35 18.29
CA ARG A 266 1.88 18.60 16.84
C ARG A 266 1.55 20.03 16.48
#